data_6f619d1315fa5be4c38bf558c0149b4a
#
_entry.id   6f619d1315fa5be4c38bf558c0149b4a
#
_cell.length_a   1.000
_cell.length_b   1.000
_cell.length_c   1.000
_cell.angle_alpha   90.00
_cell.angle_beta   90.00
_cell.angle_gamma   90.00
#
_symmetry.space_group_name_H-M   'P 1'
#
loop_
_entity.id
_entity.type
_entity.pdbx_description
1 polymer ?
#
loop_
_entity_poly.entity_id
_entity_poly.type
_entity_poly.pdbx_seq_one_letter_code
_entity_poly.pdbx_strand_id
1 'polypeptide(L)'
;GGVNWFGCDDAATSYLTPIYTCTTEVPESFRVGNGDMITYSPTSAFWMTNRVANACYKAYNIMFPTVDAAIDAWEAEMVEAVAKADAEALALYEAADKTPAKKIRRNDKARKTVDKYAPVRAYLTDFSVANAQKIFNKWVELEQLLLVKYIDGNVKAQNEDGSFVTNEHTDCIPAKITQPGYTQKWKEATAKDHGEVIIVK
;
A
#
# COMPACT_ATOMS: atom_id res chain seq x y z
N GLY A 1 -2.06 -7.88 -22.10
CA GLY A 1 -3.09 -7.29 -21.25
C GLY A 1 -2.65 -5.95 -20.71
N GLY A 2 -3.58 -5.14 -20.23
CA GLY A 2 -3.28 -3.89 -19.56
C GLY A 2 -3.12 -4.10 -18.06
N VAL A 3 -2.29 -3.29 -17.42
CA VAL A 3 -2.18 -3.16 -15.96
C VAL A 3 -2.82 -1.85 -15.54
N ASN A 4 -3.69 -1.90 -14.55
CA ASN A 4 -4.24 -0.72 -13.89
C ASN A 4 -3.55 -0.56 -12.54
N TRP A 5 -2.89 0.57 -12.33
CA TRP A 5 -2.33 0.93 -11.04
C TRP A 5 -3.43 1.58 -10.20
N PHE A 6 -3.96 0.80 -9.27
CA PHE A 6 -5.14 1.15 -8.50
C PHE A 6 -4.78 1.53 -7.06
N GLY A 7 -5.27 2.66 -6.62
CA GLY A 7 -5.18 3.13 -5.24
C GLY A 7 -6.49 3.76 -4.78
N CYS A 8 -6.60 4.06 -3.52
CA CYS A 8 -7.77 4.71 -2.92
C CYS A 8 -7.34 5.68 -1.84
N ASP A 9 -8.23 6.62 -1.50
CA ASP A 9 -8.03 7.70 -0.54
C ASP A 9 -7.02 8.77 -0.99
N ASP A 10 -6.23 9.35 -0.09
CA ASP A 10 -5.28 10.42 -0.36
C ASP A 10 -4.11 9.94 -1.24
N ALA A 11 -3.97 10.55 -2.41
CA ALA A 11 -2.97 10.15 -3.40
C ALA A 11 -1.52 10.32 -2.92
N ALA A 12 -1.26 11.20 -1.96
CA ALA A 12 0.11 11.44 -1.48
C ALA A 12 0.56 10.42 -0.43
N THR A 13 -0.37 9.77 0.26
CA THR A 13 -0.08 8.83 1.36
C THR A 13 -0.62 7.43 1.10
N SER A 14 -1.10 7.16 -0.11
CA SER A 14 -1.64 5.87 -0.52
C SER A 14 -0.69 5.13 -1.44
N TYR A 15 -0.78 3.82 -1.42
CA TYR A 15 -0.06 2.94 -2.34
C TYR A 15 -0.85 2.68 -3.62
N LEU A 16 -0.13 2.37 -4.68
CA LEU A 16 -0.72 1.85 -5.92
C LEU A 16 -0.50 0.35 -6.04
N THR A 17 -1.56 -0.37 -6.42
CA THR A 17 -1.54 -1.82 -6.62
C THR A 17 -1.68 -2.14 -8.10
N PRO A 18 -0.78 -2.93 -8.69
CA PRO A 18 -0.92 -3.36 -10.08
C PRO A 18 -2.01 -4.42 -10.20
N ILE A 19 -3.11 -4.10 -10.89
CA ILE A 19 -4.23 -4.99 -11.15
C ILE A 19 -4.34 -5.21 -12.65
N TYR A 20 -4.22 -6.46 -13.11
CA TYR A 20 -4.39 -6.79 -14.51
C TYR A 20 -5.86 -6.72 -14.93
N THR A 21 -6.12 -6.15 -16.10
CA THR A 21 -7.50 -5.96 -16.61
C THR A 21 -8.25 -7.27 -16.89
N CYS A 22 -7.55 -8.40 -16.99
CA CYS A 22 -8.12 -9.72 -17.15
C CYS A 22 -8.36 -10.48 -15.82
N THR A 23 -8.10 -9.85 -14.68
CA THR A 23 -8.34 -10.41 -13.35
C THR A 23 -9.80 -10.81 -13.18
N THR A 24 -10.03 -12.01 -12.68
CA THR A 24 -11.36 -12.61 -12.47
C THR A 24 -11.82 -12.54 -11.00
N GLU A 25 -10.94 -12.10 -10.11
CA GLU A 25 -11.22 -11.92 -8.69
C GLU A 25 -10.86 -10.50 -8.26
N VAL A 26 -11.65 -9.94 -7.35
CA VAL A 26 -11.36 -8.66 -6.71
C VAL A 26 -10.60 -8.93 -5.41
N PRO A 27 -9.42 -8.31 -5.20
CA PRO A 27 -8.72 -8.42 -3.92
C PRO A 27 -9.62 -8.04 -2.75
N GLU A 28 -9.50 -8.75 -1.63
CA GLU A 28 -10.35 -8.56 -0.44
C GLU A 28 -10.40 -7.10 0.01
N SER A 29 -9.22 -6.45 0.04
CA SER A 29 -9.10 -5.06 0.50
C SER A 29 -9.84 -4.04 -0.38
N PHE A 30 -10.13 -4.38 -1.64
CA PHE A 30 -10.87 -3.53 -2.60
C PHE A 30 -12.29 -4.03 -2.89
N ARG A 31 -12.74 -5.06 -2.18
CA ARG A 31 -14.05 -5.66 -2.44
C ARG A 31 -15.18 -4.71 -2.04
N VAL A 32 -16.15 -4.56 -2.92
CA VAL A 32 -17.40 -3.82 -2.62
C VAL A 32 -18.11 -4.46 -1.43
N GLY A 33 -18.51 -3.65 -0.47
CA GLY A 33 -19.11 -4.09 0.79
C GLY A 33 -18.09 -4.38 1.91
N ASN A 34 -16.78 -4.28 1.64
CA ASN A 34 -15.74 -4.34 2.66
C ASN A 34 -15.47 -2.94 3.25
N GLY A 35 -16.47 -2.38 3.91
CA GLY A 35 -16.42 -1.02 4.43
C GLY A 35 -16.74 0.05 3.38
N ASP A 36 -17.14 1.22 3.86
CA ASP A 36 -17.41 2.41 3.08
C ASP A 36 -17.12 3.66 3.93
N MET A 37 -17.46 4.86 3.46
CA MET A 37 -17.19 6.12 4.16
C MET A 37 -17.82 6.24 5.55
N ILE A 38 -18.84 5.46 5.86
CA ILE A 38 -19.58 5.46 7.14
C ILE A 38 -19.54 4.11 7.86
N THR A 39 -18.95 3.09 7.23
CA THR A 39 -18.86 1.73 7.78
C THR A 39 -17.40 1.30 7.84
N TYR A 40 -16.83 1.25 9.03
CA TYR A 40 -15.45 0.81 9.22
C TYR A 40 -15.25 -0.67 8.93
N SER A 41 -14.16 -1.00 8.22
CA SER A 41 -13.66 -2.36 8.11
C SER A 41 -12.14 -2.40 8.28
N PRO A 42 -11.60 -3.27 9.13
CA PRO A 42 -10.15 -3.38 9.35
C PRO A 42 -9.40 -4.02 8.18
N THR A 43 -10.11 -4.61 7.20
CA THR A 43 -9.53 -5.23 6.00
C THR A 43 -9.73 -4.41 4.73
N SER A 44 -10.35 -3.22 4.84
CA SER A 44 -10.57 -2.31 3.72
C SER A 44 -9.31 -1.48 3.44
N ALA A 45 -8.89 -1.45 2.17
CA ALA A 45 -7.79 -0.59 1.72
C ALA A 45 -8.11 0.89 1.96
N PHE A 46 -9.34 1.32 1.72
CA PHE A 46 -9.79 2.69 1.99
C PHE A 46 -9.53 3.08 3.45
N TRP A 47 -9.95 2.26 4.41
CA TRP A 47 -9.76 2.58 5.82
C TRP A 47 -8.30 2.52 6.24
N MET A 48 -7.51 1.60 5.70
CA MET A 48 -6.09 1.48 6.04
C MET A 48 -5.29 2.67 5.50
N THR A 49 -5.48 3.05 4.24
CA THR A 49 -4.80 4.23 3.66
C THR A 49 -5.24 5.51 4.35
N ASN A 50 -6.53 5.67 4.64
CA ASN A 50 -7.06 6.81 5.39
C ASN A 50 -6.45 6.94 6.80
N ARG A 51 -6.23 5.84 7.51
CA ARG A 51 -5.59 5.86 8.84
C ARG A 51 -4.13 6.30 8.77
N VAL A 52 -3.38 5.85 7.76
CA VAL A 52 -2.00 6.30 7.50
C VAL A 52 -1.98 7.80 7.18
N ALA A 53 -2.86 8.27 6.28
CA ALA A 53 -3.01 9.68 5.96
C ALA A 53 -3.29 10.52 7.20
N ASN A 54 -4.28 10.12 8.00
CA ASN A 54 -4.66 10.83 9.23
C ASN A 54 -3.56 10.80 10.30
N ALA A 55 -2.73 9.76 10.37
CA ALA A 55 -1.54 9.76 11.19
C ALA A 55 -0.58 10.88 10.75
N CYS A 56 -0.31 11.00 9.45
CA CYS A 56 0.59 12.01 8.90
C CYS A 56 0.09 13.43 9.10
N TYR A 57 -1.21 13.70 9.04
CA TYR A 57 -1.78 15.04 9.20
C TYR A 57 -1.47 15.68 10.57
N LYS A 58 -1.11 14.88 11.57
CA LYS A 58 -0.70 15.40 12.89
C LYS A 58 0.63 16.18 12.84
N ALA A 59 1.57 15.73 12.01
CA ALA A 59 2.88 16.35 11.82
C ALA A 59 3.44 15.98 10.43
N TYR A 60 2.81 16.46 9.37
CA TYR A 60 3.04 16.01 8.00
C TYR A 60 4.50 16.08 7.56
N ASN A 61 5.17 17.20 7.81
CA ASN A 61 6.57 17.42 7.45
C ASN A 61 7.56 16.48 8.19
N ILE A 62 7.12 15.82 9.28
CA ILE A 62 7.94 14.91 10.08
C ILE A 62 7.63 13.45 9.73
N MET A 63 6.35 13.13 9.51
CA MET A 63 5.88 11.76 9.32
C MET A 63 5.86 11.33 7.86
N PHE A 64 5.50 12.24 6.96
CA PHE A 64 5.38 11.95 5.53
C PHE A 64 6.64 11.32 4.91
N PRO A 65 7.88 11.76 5.22
CA PRO A 65 9.08 11.10 4.67
C PRO A 65 9.19 9.60 4.99
N THR A 66 8.58 9.14 6.09
CA THR A 66 8.53 7.69 6.40
C THR A 66 7.53 6.96 5.50
N VAL A 67 6.40 7.59 5.18
CA VAL A 67 5.39 7.03 4.27
C VAL A 67 5.89 7.07 2.83
N ASP A 68 6.48 8.17 2.41
CA ASP A 68 7.06 8.39 1.07
C ASP A 68 8.10 7.32 0.74
N ALA A 69 9.03 7.07 1.66
CA ALA A 69 10.02 5.99 1.51
C ALA A 69 9.38 4.59 1.39
N ALA A 70 8.26 4.35 2.05
CA ALA A 70 7.53 3.09 1.93
C ALA A 70 6.81 2.97 0.57
N ILE A 71 6.27 4.08 0.04
CA ILE A 71 5.68 4.16 -1.30
C ILE A 71 6.76 3.88 -2.35
N ASP A 72 7.88 4.60 -2.30
CA ASP A 72 8.99 4.45 -3.25
C ASP A 72 9.51 3.00 -3.30
N ALA A 73 9.72 2.40 -2.14
CA ALA A 73 10.18 1.02 -2.05
C ALA A 73 9.18 0.02 -2.64
N TRP A 74 7.89 0.25 -2.41
CA TRP A 74 6.83 -0.57 -2.97
C TRP A 74 6.71 -0.41 -4.49
N GLU A 75 6.73 0.81 -4.99
CA GLU A 75 6.62 1.09 -6.42
C GLU A 75 7.79 0.50 -7.21
N ALA A 76 9.02 0.64 -6.70
CA ALA A 76 10.20 0.02 -7.29
C ALA A 76 10.07 -1.52 -7.34
N GLU A 77 9.62 -2.15 -6.26
CA GLU A 77 9.37 -3.59 -6.20
C GLU A 77 8.33 -4.02 -7.25
N MET A 78 7.25 -3.26 -7.39
CA MET A 78 6.14 -3.63 -8.28
C MET A 78 6.44 -3.39 -9.75
N VAL A 79 7.23 -2.39 -10.10
CA VAL A 79 7.70 -2.18 -11.48
C VAL A 79 8.47 -3.42 -11.96
N GLU A 80 9.37 -3.95 -11.14
CA GLU A 80 10.11 -5.17 -11.48
C GLU A 80 9.21 -6.42 -11.49
N ALA A 81 8.29 -6.53 -10.54
CA ALA A 81 7.37 -7.66 -10.44
C ALA A 81 6.42 -7.72 -11.65
N VAL A 82 5.88 -6.58 -12.09
CA VAL A 82 5.03 -6.49 -13.28
C VAL A 82 5.81 -6.90 -14.54
N ALA A 83 7.05 -6.44 -14.71
CA ALA A 83 7.86 -6.82 -15.86
C ALA A 83 8.10 -8.35 -15.92
N LYS A 84 8.34 -8.98 -14.78
CA LYS A 84 8.46 -10.46 -14.70
C LYS A 84 7.14 -11.15 -14.99
N ALA A 85 6.04 -10.64 -14.42
CA ALA A 85 4.71 -11.21 -14.63
C ALA A 85 4.27 -11.11 -16.10
N ASP A 86 4.58 -10.01 -16.78
CA ASP A 86 4.31 -9.85 -18.21
C ASP A 86 5.07 -10.88 -19.06
N ALA A 87 6.35 -11.12 -18.74
CA ALA A 87 7.16 -12.11 -19.46
C ALA A 87 6.62 -13.55 -19.28
N GLU A 88 6.24 -13.91 -18.04
CA GLU A 88 5.65 -15.23 -17.76
C GLU A 88 4.26 -15.38 -18.38
N ALA A 89 3.43 -14.35 -18.30
CA ALA A 89 2.11 -14.35 -18.94
C ALA A 89 2.21 -14.47 -20.47
N LEU A 90 3.21 -13.83 -21.09
CA LEU A 90 3.48 -13.96 -22.53
C LEU A 90 3.88 -15.40 -22.87
N ALA A 91 4.76 -16.03 -22.10
CA ALA A 91 5.15 -17.42 -22.31
C ALA A 91 3.96 -18.39 -22.20
N LEU A 92 3.09 -18.18 -21.21
CA LEU A 92 1.85 -18.94 -21.07
C LEU A 92 0.89 -18.73 -22.23
N TYR A 93 0.77 -17.50 -22.71
CA TYR A 93 -0.04 -17.14 -23.87
C TYR A 93 0.45 -17.85 -25.15
N GLU A 94 1.74 -17.80 -25.44
CA GLU A 94 2.34 -18.43 -26.60
C GLU A 94 2.21 -19.97 -26.53
N ALA A 95 2.37 -20.57 -25.37
CA ALA A 95 2.15 -22.00 -25.16
C ALA A 95 0.69 -22.40 -25.43
N ALA A 96 -0.25 -21.58 -24.94
CA ALA A 96 -1.68 -21.79 -25.20
C ALA A 96 -2.03 -21.62 -26.69
N ASP A 97 -1.37 -20.68 -27.37
CA ASP A 97 -1.63 -20.41 -28.79
C ASP A 97 -1.13 -21.52 -29.71
N LYS A 98 -0.01 -22.16 -29.37
CA LYS A 98 0.54 -23.34 -30.07
C LYS A 98 -0.31 -24.61 -29.85
N THR A 99 -1.20 -24.62 -28.86
CA THR A 99 -2.04 -25.80 -28.57
C THR A 99 -3.18 -25.88 -29.57
N PRO A 100 -3.31 -26.97 -30.36
CA PRO A 100 -4.41 -27.10 -31.32
C PRO A 100 -5.75 -27.07 -30.63
N ALA A 101 -6.69 -26.28 -31.17
CA ALA A 101 -8.05 -26.30 -30.67
C ALA A 101 -8.61 -27.71 -30.71
N LYS A 102 -8.99 -28.31 -29.57
CA LYS A 102 -9.65 -29.62 -29.53
C LYS A 102 -10.89 -29.56 -30.43
N LYS A 103 -10.91 -30.36 -31.50
CA LYS A 103 -12.10 -30.52 -32.37
C LYS A 103 -13.24 -31.09 -31.50
N ILE A 104 -14.19 -30.23 -31.14
CA ILE A 104 -15.39 -30.63 -30.40
C ILE A 104 -16.24 -31.48 -31.34
N ARG A 105 -16.53 -32.74 -30.98
CA ARG A 105 -17.44 -33.57 -31.74
C ARG A 105 -18.85 -32.98 -31.73
N ARG A 106 -19.52 -33.03 -32.87
CA ARG A 106 -20.81 -32.36 -33.19
C ARG A 106 -21.98 -32.71 -32.27
N ASN A 107 -21.82 -33.67 -31.34
CA ASN A 107 -22.89 -34.22 -30.49
C ASN A 107 -22.82 -33.76 -29.00
N ASP A 108 -21.90 -32.89 -28.59
CA ASP A 108 -21.89 -32.43 -27.20
C ASP A 108 -22.89 -31.30 -27.02
N LYS A 109 -24.02 -31.59 -26.38
CA LYS A 109 -25.07 -30.64 -25.97
C LYS A 109 -24.59 -29.56 -24.94
N ALA A 110 -23.40 -29.73 -24.38
CA ALA A 110 -22.74 -28.78 -23.50
C ALA A 110 -21.54 -28.17 -24.21
N ARG A 111 -21.77 -27.16 -25.05
CA ARG A 111 -20.74 -26.34 -25.69
C ARG A 111 -20.05 -25.44 -24.64
N LYS A 112 -19.32 -26.00 -23.69
CA LYS A 112 -18.27 -25.26 -22.97
C LYS A 112 -17.11 -25.08 -23.93
N THR A 113 -17.01 -23.93 -24.55
CA THR A 113 -15.77 -23.50 -25.23
C THR A 113 -14.67 -23.55 -24.19
N VAL A 114 -13.71 -24.48 -24.36
CA VAL A 114 -12.53 -24.53 -23.49
C VAL A 114 -11.74 -23.28 -23.78
N ASP A 115 -11.69 -22.40 -22.80
CA ASP A 115 -10.91 -21.18 -22.90
C ASP A 115 -9.43 -21.51 -22.75
N LYS A 116 -8.71 -21.49 -23.88
CA LYS A 116 -7.30 -21.84 -23.93
C LYS A 116 -6.40 -20.85 -23.16
N TYR A 117 -6.88 -19.63 -22.91
CA TYR A 117 -6.16 -18.60 -22.16
C TYR A 117 -6.50 -18.53 -20.67
N ALA A 118 -7.32 -19.46 -20.18
CA ALA A 118 -7.64 -19.54 -18.76
C ALA A 118 -6.40 -19.60 -17.84
N PRO A 119 -5.32 -20.35 -18.19
CA PRO A 119 -4.10 -20.34 -17.37
C PRO A 119 -3.42 -18.98 -17.28
N VAL A 120 -3.42 -18.20 -18.37
CA VAL A 120 -2.86 -16.82 -18.36
C VAL A 120 -3.65 -15.94 -17.42
N ARG A 121 -4.98 -15.99 -17.50
CA ARG A 121 -5.84 -15.19 -16.61
C ARG A 121 -5.72 -15.61 -15.15
N ALA A 122 -5.64 -16.92 -14.89
CA ALA A 122 -5.44 -17.43 -13.53
C ALA A 122 -4.12 -16.88 -12.95
N TYR A 123 -3.01 -17.01 -13.67
CA TYR A 123 -1.72 -16.49 -13.25
C TYR A 123 -1.76 -14.97 -12.95
N LEU A 124 -2.33 -14.16 -13.85
CA LEU A 124 -2.41 -12.72 -13.68
C LEU A 124 -3.42 -12.30 -12.58
N THR A 125 -4.46 -13.12 -12.35
CA THR A 125 -5.37 -12.95 -11.22
C THR A 125 -4.66 -13.20 -9.90
N ASP A 126 -3.95 -14.32 -9.79
CA ASP A 126 -3.18 -14.69 -8.58
C ASP A 126 -2.12 -13.63 -8.27
N PHE A 127 -1.40 -13.14 -9.29
CA PHE A 127 -0.46 -12.04 -9.16
C PHE A 127 -1.13 -10.78 -8.58
N SER A 128 -2.25 -10.36 -9.15
CA SER A 128 -2.97 -9.15 -8.73
C SER A 128 -3.48 -9.26 -7.30
N VAL A 129 -4.10 -10.39 -6.95
CA VAL A 129 -4.66 -10.63 -5.60
C VAL A 129 -3.55 -10.73 -4.56
N ALA A 130 -2.48 -11.47 -4.86
CA ALA A 130 -1.37 -11.67 -3.92
C ALA A 130 -0.64 -10.35 -3.61
N ASN A 131 -0.38 -9.51 -4.63
CA ASN A 131 0.27 -8.23 -4.42
C ASN A 131 -0.64 -7.21 -3.71
N ALA A 132 -1.94 -7.23 -3.98
CA ALA A 132 -2.89 -6.41 -3.22
C ALA A 132 -2.90 -6.78 -1.73
N GLN A 133 -2.87 -8.07 -1.40
CA GLN A 133 -2.79 -8.51 0.00
C GLN A 133 -1.43 -8.18 0.63
N LYS A 134 -0.34 -8.32 -0.13
CA LYS A 134 1.01 -8.00 0.33
C LYS A 134 1.14 -6.54 0.72
N ILE A 135 0.70 -5.62 -0.14
CA ILE A 135 0.80 -4.19 0.16
C ILE A 135 -0.15 -3.78 1.28
N PHE A 136 -1.35 -4.36 1.33
CA PHE A 136 -2.26 -4.12 2.45
C PHE A 136 -1.59 -4.45 3.79
N ASN A 137 -0.92 -5.61 3.90
CA ASN A 137 -0.22 -6.01 5.12
C ASN A 137 0.94 -5.06 5.45
N LYS A 138 1.71 -4.63 4.45
CA LYS A 138 2.78 -3.62 4.63
C LYS A 138 2.23 -2.29 5.15
N TRP A 139 1.03 -1.89 4.73
CA TRP A 139 0.39 -0.65 5.22
C TRP A 139 -0.12 -0.78 6.65
N VAL A 140 -0.58 -1.98 7.04
CA VAL A 140 -0.88 -2.28 8.45
C VAL A 140 0.38 -2.13 9.32
N GLU A 141 1.51 -2.69 8.87
CA GLU A 141 2.81 -2.56 9.55
C GLU A 141 3.29 -1.11 9.59
N LEU A 142 3.13 -0.37 8.49
CA LEU A 142 3.48 1.05 8.42
C LEU A 142 2.65 1.89 9.40
N GLU A 143 1.35 1.67 9.50
CA GLU A 143 0.51 2.36 10.48
C GLU A 143 0.98 2.13 11.91
N GLN A 144 1.31 0.88 12.24
CA GLN A 144 1.86 0.52 13.56
C GLN A 144 3.22 1.19 13.81
N LEU A 145 4.09 1.22 12.78
CA LEU A 145 5.36 1.93 12.84
C LEU A 145 5.16 3.42 13.12
N LEU A 146 4.25 4.07 12.38
CA LEU A 146 3.95 5.49 12.57
C LEU A 146 3.43 5.75 13.98
N LEU A 147 2.56 4.89 14.49
CA LEU A 147 2.05 4.99 15.85
C LEU A 147 3.20 4.91 16.87
N VAL A 148 4.04 3.88 16.80
CA VAL A 148 5.12 3.67 17.77
C VAL A 148 6.19 4.74 17.66
N LYS A 149 6.61 5.10 16.44
CA LYS A 149 7.71 6.04 16.19
C LYS A 149 7.36 7.47 16.62
N TYR A 150 6.11 7.89 16.40
CA TYR A 150 5.69 9.30 16.50
C TYR A 150 4.65 9.58 17.58
N ILE A 151 4.33 8.60 18.43
CA ILE A 151 3.35 8.81 19.52
C ILE A 151 3.80 9.95 20.44
N ASP A 152 2.84 10.71 20.95
CA ASP A 152 3.02 11.83 21.90
C ASP A 152 3.91 12.97 21.36
N GLY A 153 3.95 13.14 20.02
CA GLY A 153 4.80 14.17 19.39
C GLY A 153 6.30 13.86 19.43
N ASN A 154 6.65 12.65 19.84
CA ASN A 154 8.02 12.15 19.84
C ASN A 154 8.47 11.70 18.44
N VAL A 155 9.77 11.66 18.23
CA VAL A 155 10.42 10.92 17.14
C VAL A 155 11.46 9.99 17.77
N LYS A 156 11.19 8.68 17.71
CA LYS A 156 12.13 7.66 18.17
C LYS A 156 13.10 7.31 17.05
N ALA A 157 14.40 7.33 17.36
CA ALA A 157 15.46 6.99 16.41
C ALA A 157 15.42 5.49 16.05
N GLN A 158 15.75 5.18 14.79
CA GLN A 158 15.92 3.83 14.28
C GLN A 158 17.36 3.60 13.85
N ASN A 159 17.82 2.36 13.93
CA ASN A 159 19.04 1.85 13.32
C ASN A 159 18.85 1.68 11.80
N GLU A 160 19.94 1.38 11.09
CA GLU A 160 19.91 1.15 9.64
C GLU A 160 19.02 -0.05 9.23
N ASP A 161 18.88 -1.04 10.11
CA ASP A 161 18.01 -2.21 9.91
C ASP A 161 16.54 -1.96 10.21
N GLY A 162 16.16 -0.74 10.60
CA GLY A 162 14.80 -0.35 10.95
C GLY A 162 14.39 -0.61 12.39
N SER A 163 15.20 -1.31 13.20
CA SER A 163 14.96 -1.49 14.64
C SER A 163 15.07 -0.16 15.39
N PHE A 164 14.36 -0.02 16.52
CA PHE A 164 14.50 1.17 17.35
C PHE A 164 15.81 1.15 18.15
N VAL A 165 16.41 2.32 18.31
CA VAL A 165 17.57 2.48 19.20
C VAL A 165 17.10 2.38 20.64
N THR A 166 17.54 1.35 21.34
CA THR A 166 17.19 1.08 22.74
C THR A 166 18.29 1.46 23.72
N ASN A 167 17.98 1.52 25.01
CA ASN A 167 18.99 1.77 26.03
C ASN A 167 19.81 0.51 26.31
N GLU A 168 20.97 0.69 27.01
CA GLU A 168 21.93 -0.39 27.27
C GLU A 168 21.39 -1.51 28.18
N HIS A 169 20.26 -1.30 28.84
CA HIS A 169 19.74 -2.19 29.88
C HIS A 169 18.52 -3.00 29.46
N THR A 170 17.84 -2.61 28.37
CA THR A 170 16.60 -3.25 27.92
C THR A 170 16.24 -2.91 26.48
N ASP A 171 15.70 -3.89 25.77
CA ASP A 171 15.27 -3.77 24.39
C ASP A 171 13.90 -3.10 24.20
N CYS A 172 13.24 -2.71 25.29
CA CYS A 172 11.88 -2.13 25.26
C CYS A 172 11.83 -0.62 25.57
N ILE A 173 12.96 0.00 25.94
CA ILE A 173 13.00 1.44 26.22
C ILE A 173 13.84 2.15 25.14
N PRO A 174 13.26 3.08 24.38
CA PRO A 174 14.01 3.83 23.38
C PRO A 174 15.04 4.74 24.03
N ALA A 175 16.28 4.74 23.49
CA ALA A 175 17.38 5.54 24.04
C ALA A 175 17.49 6.94 23.40
N LYS A 176 17.03 7.11 22.16
CA LYS A 176 17.12 8.37 21.43
C LYS A 176 15.73 8.83 21.03
N ILE A 177 15.23 9.83 21.73
CA ILE A 177 13.91 10.44 21.48
C ILE A 177 14.14 11.93 21.25
N THR A 178 13.53 12.48 20.20
CA THR A 178 13.44 13.92 19.96
C THR A 178 11.99 14.37 20.02
N GLN A 179 11.77 15.63 20.38
CA GLN A 179 10.46 16.28 20.39
C GLN A 179 10.54 17.52 19.52
N PRO A 180 10.30 17.43 18.21
CA PRO A 180 10.49 18.54 17.29
C PRO A 180 9.54 19.71 17.53
N GLY A 181 8.35 19.44 18.12
CA GLY A 181 7.35 20.48 18.35
C GLY A 181 6.83 21.09 17.06
N TYR A 182 6.29 22.29 17.17
CA TYR A 182 5.82 23.06 16.02
C TYR A 182 6.96 23.84 15.36
N THR A 183 6.87 24.07 14.05
CA THR A 183 7.85 24.86 13.30
C THR A 183 7.85 26.30 13.78
N GLN A 184 8.99 27.00 13.62
CA GLN A 184 9.10 28.42 13.95
C GLN A 184 8.08 29.28 13.17
N LYS A 185 7.87 28.97 11.88
CA LYS A 185 6.86 29.63 11.04
C LYS A 185 5.44 29.52 11.61
N TRP A 186 5.09 28.33 12.14
CA TRP A 186 3.78 28.12 12.78
C TRP A 186 3.65 28.95 14.07
N LYS A 187 4.69 28.95 14.91
CA LYS A 187 4.70 29.75 16.14
C LYS A 187 4.54 31.24 15.86
N GLU A 188 5.25 31.76 14.87
CA GLU A 188 5.15 33.14 14.44
C GLU A 188 3.76 33.51 13.89
N ALA A 189 3.17 32.62 13.06
CA ALA A 189 1.82 32.82 12.55
C ALA A 189 0.79 32.88 13.70
N THR A 190 0.86 31.93 14.62
CA THR A 190 -0.04 31.87 15.80
C THR A 190 0.14 33.08 16.69
N ALA A 191 1.37 33.50 16.97
CA ALA A 191 1.65 34.68 17.75
C ALA A 191 1.07 35.95 17.10
N LYS A 192 1.16 36.07 15.78
CA LYS A 192 0.60 37.18 15.01
C LYS A 192 -0.93 37.22 15.07
N ASP A 193 -1.59 36.05 15.02
CA ASP A 193 -3.05 35.96 15.10
C ASP A 193 -3.59 36.36 16.49
N HIS A 194 -2.81 36.15 17.53
CA HIS A 194 -3.13 36.54 18.91
C HIS A 194 -2.63 37.95 19.30
N GLY A 195 -2.05 38.69 18.36
CA GLY A 195 -1.46 40.00 18.60
C GLY A 195 -0.15 39.93 19.38
N GLU A 196 0.18 41.00 20.11
CA GLU A 196 1.46 41.15 20.83
C GLU A 196 1.53 40.36 22.17
N VAL A 197 0.50 39.61 22.48
CA VAL A 197 0.38 38.89 23.79
C VAL A 197 1.31 37.68 23.85
N ILE A 198 1.68 37.09 22.74
CA ILE A 198 2.54 35.88 22.68
C ILE A 198 3.91 36.24 22.14
N ILE A 199 4.94 36.11 22.99
CA ILE A 199 6.33 36.29 22.60
C ILE A 199 6.90 34.94 22.15
N VAL A 200 7.25 34.82 20.89
CA VAL A 200 7.94 33.66 20.31
C VAL A 200 9.44 33.84 20.51
N LYS A 201 10.06 32.98 21.32
CA LYS A 201 11.51 32.95 21.56
C LYS A 201 12.16 31.84 20.72
#